data_f23b650e9d8c5e99500636ff2c0ed325
#
_entry.id   f23b650e9d8c5e99500636ff2c0ed325
#
_cell.length_a   1.000
_cell.length_b   1.000
_cell.length_c   1.000
_cell.angle_alpha   90.00
_cell.angle_beta   90.00
_cell.angle_gamma   90.00
#
_symmetry.space_group_name_H-M   'P 1'
#
loop_
_entity.id
_entity.type
_entity.pdbx_description
1 polymer ?
#
loop_
_entity_poly.entity_id
_entity_poly.type
_entity_poly.pdbx_seq_one_letter_code
_entity_poly.pdbx_strand_id
1 'polypeptide(L)'
;MEERTNLIRKIHESKYKITYVSSGGGTNAVSSFLKVPGASNTILESYIPYSKKSMDLFLNKKPDHYCSLNTCLSMSANAYKKCMQIEQKINTKYLIGVAVTASLATTYNKIGDHKFYIAIQTDSYTKSVSCILEKGKRSREEEEELITCLLYTSDAADDSLRVDLGGRRII
;
A
#
# COMPACT_ATOMS: atom_id res chain seq x y z
N MET A 1 -18.22 -7.27 3.44
CA MET A 1 -17.26 -8.11 4.19
C MET A 1 -16.93 -9.39 3.42
N GLU A 2 -17.91 -10.11 2.92
CA GLU A 2 -17.74 -11.36 2.16
C GLU A 2 -16.98 -11.15 0.83
N GLU A 3 -17.30 -10.10 0.09
CA GLU A 3 -16.64 -9.75 -1.18
C GLU A 3 -15.12 -9.51 -1.02
N ARG A 4 -14.73 -8.75 0.01
CA ARG A 4 -13.32 -8.51 0.34
C ARG A 4 -12.58 -9.81 0.67
N THR A 5 -13.21 -10.66 1.49
CA THR A 5 -12.63 -11.97 1.86
C THR A 5 -12.44 -12.86 0.65
N ASN A 6 -13.40 -12.88 -0.28
CA ASN A 6 -13.30 -13.65 -1.52
C ASN A 6 -12.20 -13.14 -2.44
N LEU A 7 -12.01 -11.81 -2.51
CA LEU A 7 -10.93 -11.21 -3.27
C LEU A 7 -9.56 -11.57 -2.69
N ILE A 8 -9.39 -11.45 -1.37
CA ILE A 8 -8.14 -11.83 -0.69
C ILE A 8 -7.85 -13.33 -0.92
N ARG A 9 -8.86 -14.19 -0.85
CA ARG A 9 -8.69 -15.62 -1.12
C ARG A 9 -8.16 -15.87 -2.54
N LYS A 10 -8.70 -15.19 -3.56
CA LYS A 10 -8.20 -15.27 -4.94
C LYS A 10 -6.74 -14.81 -5.04
N ILE A 11 -6.37 -13.75 -4.34
CA ILE A 11 -4.98 -13.28 -4.29
C ILE A 11 -4.08 -14.36 -3.65
N HIS A 12 -4.50 -15.00 -2.56
CA HIS A 12 -3.73 -16.08 -1.90
C HIS A 12 -3.63 -17.36 -2.74
N GLU A 13 -4.57 -17.61 -3.63
CA GLU A 13 -4.55 -18.72 -4.60
C GLU A 13 -3.70 -18.40 -5.84
N SER A 14 -3.30 -17.16 -6.01
CA SER A 14 -2.46 -16.71 -7.14
C SER A 14 -0.98 -17.05 -6.95
N LYS A 15 -0.19 -16.79 -7.98
CA LYS A 15 1.28 -16.97 -7.95
C LYS A 15 2.03 -15.77 -7.38
N TYR A 16 1.33 -14.68 -7.10
CA TYR A 16 1.96 -13.43 -6.68
C TYR A 16 2.48 -13.49 -5.25
N LYS A 17 3.64 -12.86 -5.03
CA LYS A 17 4.28 -12.66 -3.74
C LYS A 17 4.41 -11.17 -3.47
N ILE A 18 4.04 -10.76 -2.28
CA ILE A 18 3.90 -9.35 -1.93
C ILE A 18 4.78 -9.02 -0.71
N THR A 19 5.57 -7.98 -0.81
CA THR A 19 6.09 -7.24 0.34
C THR A 19 5.31 -5.93 0.45
N TYR A 20 4.75 -5.70 1.63
CA TYR A 20 3.91 -4.55 1.92
C TYR A 20 4.62 -3.59 2.86
N VAL A 21 4.51 -2.28 2.60
CA VAL A 21 5.04 -1.25 3.49
C VAL A 21 4.03 -0.12 3.66
N SER A 22 3.76 0.28 4.91
CA SER A 22 2.84 1.38 5.19
C SER A 22 3.36 2.32 6.26
N SER A 23 3.02 3.59 6.15
CA SER A 23 3.32 4.61 7.16
C SER A 23 2.18 5.64 7.23
N GLY A 24 1.69 5.90 8.45
CA GLY A 24 0.62 6.86 8.70
C GLY A 24 -0.80 6.38 8.41
N GLY A 25 -0.97 5.28 7.67
CA GLY A 25 -2.24 4.63 7.35
C GLY A 25 -2.04 3.40 6.48
N GLY A 26 -3.11 2.63 6.22
CA GLY A 26 -3.09 1.41 5.41
C GLY A 26 -2.73 0.13 6.18
N THR A 27 -2.65 0.17 7.50
CA THR A 27 -2.30 -1.00 8.32
C THR A 27 -3.40 -2.05 8.39
N ASN A 28 -4.67 -1.66 8.23
CA ASN A 28 -5.80 -2.59 8.20
C ASN A 28 -5.74 -3.56 7.01
N ALA A 29 -5.08 -3.19 5.92
CA ALA A 29 -4.87 -4.07 4.78
C ALA A 29 -4.07 -5.31 5.18
N VAL A 30 -2.93 -5.13 5.87
CA VAL A 30 -2.11 -6.26 6.36
C VAL A 30 -2.92 -7.19 7.25
N SER A 31 -3.65 -6.61 8.22
CA SER A 31 -4.52 -7.38 9.12
C SER A 31 -5.55 -8.19 8.35
N SER A 32 -6.16 -7.60 7.32
CA SER A 32 -7.17 -8.27 6.50
C SER A 32 -6.58 -9.41 5.68
N PHE A 33 -5.40 -9.22 5.07
CA PHE A 33 -4.69 -10.30 4.37
C PHE A 33 -4.38 -11.47 5.30
N LEU A 34 -3.84 -11.18 6.50
CA LEU A 34 -3.41 -12.22 7.44
C LEU A 34 -4.59 -12.97 8.10
N LYS A 35 -5.77 -12.39 8.14
CA LYS A 35 -7.00 -13.04 8.68
C LYS A 35 -7.58 -14.08 7.73
N VAL A 36 -7.28 -14.02 6.44
CA VAL A 36 -7.78 -14.99 5.46
C VAL A 36 -6.77 -16.12 5.32
N PRO A 37 -7.19 -17.41 5.45
CA PRO A 37 -6.29 -18.53 5.26
C PRO A 37 -5.60 -18.51 3.90
N GLY A 38 -4.32 -18.88 3.87
CA GLY A 38 -3.49 -18.86 2.65
C GLY A 38 -2.52 -17.67 2.57
N ALA A 39 -2.50 -16.78 3.56
CA ALA A 39 -1.63 -15.59 3.57
C ALA A 39 -0.13 -15.93 3.35
N SER A 40 0.35 -17.06 3.87
CA SER A 40 1.73 -17.53 3.68
C SER A 40 2.10 -17.82 2.22
N ASN A 41 1.11 -18.00 1.35
CA ASN A 41 1.36 -18.17 -0.08
C ASN A 41 1.63 -16.84 -0.79
N THR A 42 1.28 -15.71 -0.17
CA THR A 42 1.29 -14.39 -0.83
C THR A 42 2.17 -13.39 -0.10
N ILE A 43 1.99 -13.22 1.21
CA ILE A 43 2.68 -12.20 1.99
C ILE A 43 4.06 -12.71 2.41
N LEU A 44 5.11 -12.03 1.93
CA LEU A 44 6.49 -12.31 2.32
C LEU A 44 6.87 -11.55 3.59
N GLU A 45 6.67 -10.25 3.57
CA GLU A 45 6.96 -9.35 4.70
C GLU A 45 6.01 -8.15 4.71
N SER A 46 5.84 -7.56 5.89
CA SER A 46 5.13 -6.30 6.07
C SER A 46 5.93 -5.37 6.96
N TYR A 47 6.13 -4.13 6.51
CA TYR A 47 6.89 -3.10 7.21
C TYR A 47 6.00 -1.94 7.62
N ILE A 48 6.21 -1.42 8.82
CA ILE A 48 5.52 -0.22 9.31
C ILE A 48 6.56 0.78 9.84
N PRO A 49 7.35 1.43 8.96
CA PRO A 49 8.32 2.44 9.36
C PRO A 49 7.61 3.73 9.76
N TYR A 50 7.09 3.79 10.98
CA TYR A 50 6.19 4.84 11.43
C TYR A 50 6.93 6.13 11.85
N SER A 51 8.06 6.02 12.52
CA SER A 51 8.86 7.19 12.88
C SER A 51 9.70 7.67 11.68
N LYS A 52 10.03 8.97 11.67
CA LYS A 52 10.91 9.55 10.63
C LYS A 52 12.22 8.78 10.50
N LYS A 53 12.86 8.47 11.62
CA LYS A 53 14.12 7.71 11.62
C LYS A 53 13.96 6.29 11.08
N SER A 54 12.86 5.61 11.39
CA SER A 54 12.56 4.29 10.85
C SER A 54 12.34 4.33 9.33
N MET A 55 11.66 5.39 8.84
CA MET A 55 11.48 5.59 7.40
C MET A 55 12.79 5.91 6.70
N ASP A 56 13.66 6.75 7.29
CA ASP A 56 14.98 7.05 6.73
C ASP A 56 15.82 5.77 6.59
N LEU A 57 15.79 4.90 7.59
CA LEU A 57 16.46 3.59 7.57
C LEU A 57 15.85 2.66 6.51
N PHE A 58 14.53 2.58 6.43
CA PHE A 58 13.85 1.75 5.42
C PHE A 58 14.18 2.20 3.98
N LEU A 59 14.21 3.52 3.75
CA LEU A 59 14.54 4.10 2.45
C LEU A 59 16.03 4.17 2.14
N ASN A 60 16.88 3.99 3.17
CA ASN A 60 18.32 4.27 3.13
C ASN A 60 18.64 5.71 2.66
N LYS A 61 17.74 6.64 2.93
CA LYS A 61 17.86 8.08 2.65
C LYS A 61 16.79 8.85 3.41
N LYS A 62 17.03 10.13 3.65
CA LYS A 62 16.03 11.06 4.19
C LYS A 62 15.18 11.61 3.03
N PRO A 63 13.86 11.41 3.01
CA PRO A 63 12.98 12.00 2.00
C PRO A 63 12.73 13.48 2.30
N ASP A 64 12.41 14.28 1.27
CA ASP A 64 12.02 15.68 1.45
C ASP A 64 10.70 15.80 2.22
N HIS A 65 9.75 14.91 1.90
CA HIS A 65 8.45 14.82 2.56
C HIS A 65 8.09 13.36 2.81
N TYR A 66 7.77 13.00 4.07
CA TYR A 66 7.43 11.63 4.44
C TYR A 66 6.09 11.15 3.86
N CYS A 67 5.11 12.05 3.72
CA CYS A 67 3.84 11.76 3.04
C CYS A 67 3.80 12.48 1.69
N SER A 68 4.37 11.86 0.68
CA SER A 68 4.42 12.35 -0.70
C SER A 68 4.41 11.21 -1.69
N LEU A 69 4.06 11.50 -2.95
CA LEU A 69 4.10 10.52 -4.02
C LEU A 69 5.52 9.95 -4.21
N ASN A 70 6.54 10.80 -4.24
CA ASN A 70 7.93 10.37 -4.42
C ASN A 70 8.40 9.43 -3.30
N THR A 71 7.99 9.68 -2.06
CA THR A 71 8.29 8.80 -0.93
C THR A 71 7.56 7.48 -1.09
N CYS A 72 6.29 7.48 -1.47
CA CYS A 72 5.51 6.27 -1.72
C CYS A 72 6.11 5.41 -2.84
N LEU A 73 6.53 6.02 -3.94
CA LEU A 73 7.22 5.33 -5.04
C LEU A 73 8.54 4.71 -4.58
N SER A 74 9.33 5.44 -3.77
CA SER A 74 10.57 4.90 -3.19
C SER A 74 10.30 3.72 -2.23
N MET A 75 9.22 3.80 -1.44
CA MET A 75 8.80 2.72 -0.54
C MET A 75 8.41 1.48 -1.33
N SER A 76 7.60 1.59 -2.39
CA SER A 76 7.19 0.44 -3.22
C SER A 76 8.37 -0.20 -3.95
N ALA A 77 9.31 0.60 -4.46
CA ALA A 77 10.53 0.11 -5.08
C ALA A 77 11.42 -0.67 -4.09
N ASN A 78 11.56 -0.19 -2.84
CA ASN A 78 12.29 -0.90 -1.81
C ASN A 78 11.56 -2.17 -1.36
N ALA A 79 10.24 -2.15 -1.25
CA ALA A 79 9.43 -3.34 -0.99
C ALA A 79 9.63 -4.40 -2.09
N TYR A 80 9.62 -3.99 -3.35
CA TYR A 80 9.90 -4.89 -4.49
C TYR A 80 11.31 -5.49 -4.42
N LYS A 81 12.33 -4.69 -4.09
CA LYS A 81 13.70 -5.21 -3.88
C LYS A 81 13.75 -6.26 -2.77
N LYS A 82 12.97 -6.07 -1.69
CA LYS A 82 12.82 -7.07 -0.63
C LYS A 82 12.21 -8.37 -1.14
N CYS A 83 11.17 -8.31 -1.97
CA CYS A 83 10.63 -9.51 -2.63
C CYS A 83 11.72 -10.29 -3.35
N MET A 84 12.54 -9.60 -4.17
CA MET A 84 13.62 -10.24 -4.93
C MET A 84 14.71 -10.84 -4.03
N GLN A 85 14.97 -10.26 -2.87
CA GLN A 85 15.94 -10.79 -1.91
C GLN A 85 15.44 -12.06 -1.22
N ILE A 86 14.12 -12.13 -0.92
CA ILE A 86 13.50 -13.26 -0.23
C ILE A 86 13.25 -14.41 -1.21
N GLU A 87 12.65 -14.12 -2.37
CA GLU A 87 12.19 -15.11 -3.34
C GLU A 87 13.09 -15.15 -4.57
N GLN A 88 14.30 -15.68 -4.41
CA GLN A 88 15.31 -15.75 -5.48
C GLN A 88 14.97 -16.78 -6.59
N LYS A 89 14.08 -17.72 -6.32
CA LYS A 89 13.71 -18.79 -7.26
C LYS A 89 12.42 -18.51 -8.05
N ILE A 90 11.65 -17.50 -7.64
CA ILE A 90 10.39 -17.12 -8.30
C ILE A 90 10.67 -16.12 -9.41
N ASN A 91 9.97 -16.26 -10.53
CA ASN A 91 10.08 -15.30 -11.62
C ASN A 91 9.63 -13.92 -11.16
N THR A 92 10.45 -12.90 -11.41
CA THR A 92 10.25 -11.51 -10.94
C THR A 92 8.91 -10.91 -11.34
N LYS A 93 8.30 -11.37 -12.43
CA LYS A 93 6.95 -10.95 -12.85
C LYS A 93 5.84 -11.26 -11.85
N TYR A 94 6.08 -12.17 -10.90
CA TYR A 94 5.14 -12.52 -9.83
C TYR A 94 5.47 -11.83 -8.51
N LEU A 95 6.47 -10.96 -8.47
CA LEU A 95 6.86 -10.22 -7.28
C LEU A 95 6.25 -8.82 -7.32
N ILE A 96 5.70 -8.38 -6.19
CA ILE A 96 5.03 -7.09 -6.08
C ILE A 96 5.48 -6.38 -4.79
N GLY A 97 5.94 -5.15 -4.95
CA GLY A 97 6.16 -4.23 -3.84
C GLY A 97 4.97 -3.28 -3.71
N VAL A 98 4.27 -3.30 -2.59
CA VAL A 98 3.12 -2.42 -2.31
C VAL A 98 3.47 -1.44 -1.22
N ALA A 99 3.16 -0.16 -1.44
CA ALA A 99 3.43 0.89 -0.47
C ALA A 99 2.23 1.80 -0.24
N VAL A 100 2.10 2.25 1.00
CA VAL A 100 1.16 3.30 1.41
C VAL A 100 1.88 4.31 2.27
N THR A 101 1.70 5.60 1.99
CA THR A 101 2.03 6.65 2.96
C THR A 101 0.84 7.59 3.10
N ALA A 102 0.48 7.91 4.35
CA ALA A 102 -0.72 8.66 4.65
C ALA A 102 -0.50 9.71 5.75
N SER A 103 -1.33 10.74 5.69
CA SER A 103 -1.46 11.79 6.69
C SER A 103 -2.95 11.96 6.98
N LEU A 104 -3.46 11.19 7.94
CA LEU A 104 -4.89 11.06 8.25
C LEU A 104 -5.32 11.98 9.38
N ALA A 105 -6.62 11.95 9.72
CA ALA A 105 -7.22 12.67 10.83
C ALA A 105 -6.47 12.44 12.14
N THR A 106 -6.37 13.49 12.95
CA THR A 106 -5.73 13.52 14.26
C THR A 106 -6.68 14.11 15.31
N THR A 107 -6.35 13.95 16.57
CA THR A 107 -7.12 14.54 17.67
C THR A 107 -7.03 16.07 17.72
N TYR A 108 -6.06 16.65 17.02
CA TYR A 108 -5.90 18.10 16.90
C TYR A 108 -6.06 18.53 15.43
N ASN A 109 -6.45 19.80 15.24
CA ASN A 109 -6.63 20.35 13.90
C ASN A 109 -5.24 20.67 13.29
N LYS A 110 -4.77 19.81 12.38
CA LYS A 110 -3.50 20.03 11.67
C LYS A 110 -3.67 20.96 10.47
N ILE A 111 -2.63 21.74 10.16
CA ILE A 111 -2.62 22.67 9.04
C ILE A 111 -2.59 21.93 7.69
N GLY A 112 -1.78 20.87 7.59
CA GLY A 112 -1.62 20.09 6.35
C GLY A 112 -2.87 19.29 5.97
N ASP A 113 -3.00 18.95 4.69
CA ASP A 113 -4.11 18.16 4.17
C ASP A 113 -4.15 16.75 4.75
N HIS A 114 -5.35 16.19 4.86
CA HIS A 114 -5.54 14.75 4.96
C HIS A 114 -5.32 14.18 3.56
N LYS A 115 -4.40 13.25 3.44
CA LYS A 115 -4.03 12.68 2.14
C LYS A 115 -3.35 11.35 2.29
N PHE A 116 -3.37 10.58 1.22
CA PHE A 116 -2.58 9.36 1.12
C PHE A 116 -2.10 9.13 -0.31
N TYR A 117 -1.09 8.30 -0.41
CA TYR A 117 -0.53 7.81 -1.65
C TYR A 117 -0.40 6.30 -1.54
N ILE A 118 -0.78 5.60 -2.61
CA ILE A 118 -0.57 4.17 -2.79
C ILE A 118 0.34 4.01 -3.99
N ALA A 119 1.30 3.09 -3.91
CA ALA A 119 2.16 2.76 -5.03
C ALA A 119 2.38 1.25 -5.10
N ILE A 120 2.40 0.72 -6.31
CA ILE A 120 2.67 -0.68 -6.62
C ILE A 120 3.82 -0.72 -7.61
N GLN A 121 4.84 -1.51 -7.27
CA GLN A 121 6.02 -1.75 -8.12
C GLN A 121 6.06 -3.22 -8.52
N THR A 122 6.20 -3.46 -9.82
CA THR A 122 6.48 -4.77 -10.40
C THR A 122 7.78 -4.70 -11.22
N ASP A 123 8.14 -5.76 -11.91
CA ASP A 123 9.29 -5.79 -12.82
C ASP A 123 9.09 -4.91 -14.08
N SER A 124 7.84 -4.75 -14.51
CA SER A 124 7.49 -4.13 -15.79
C SER A 124 6.82 -2.77 -15.68
N TYR A 125 6.22 -2.45 -14.53
CA TYR A 125 5.55 -1.17 -14.34
C TYR A 125 5.52 -0.70 -12.88
N THR A 126 5.25 0.61 -12.72
CA THR A 126 4.90 1.23 -11.45
C THR A 126 3.55 1.92 -11.61
N LYS A 127 2.60 1.62 -10.73
CA LYS A 127 1.31 2.33 -10.66
C LYS A 127 1.22 3.09 -9.34
N SER A 128 0.48 4.20 -9.32
CA SER A 128 0.25 4.97 -8.10
C SER A 128 -1.12 5.64 -8.10
N VAL A 129 -1.63 5.85 -6.89
CA VAL A 129 -2.84 6.62 -6.61
C VAL A 129 -2.49 7.72 -5.63
N SER A 130 -2.95 8.94 -5.90
CA SER A 130 -2.85 10.08 -5.00
C SER A 130 -4.26 10.54 -4.62
N CYS A 131 -4.51 10.68 -3.33
CA CYS A 131 -5.82 11.10 -2.84
C CYS A 131 -5.68 12.21 -1.79
N ILE A 132 -6.49 13.27 -1.92
CA ILE A 132 -6.69 14.29 -0.91
C ILE A 132 -8.08 14.08 -0.33
N LEU A 133 -8.17 14.03 1.00
CA LEU A 133 -9.39 13.82 1.73
C LEU A 133 -9.95 15.15 2.25
N GLU A 134 -11.25 15.28 2.23
CA GLU A 134 -11.93 16.43 2.81
C GLU A 134 -11.83 16.35 4.35
N LYS A 135 -11.23 17.40 4.95
CA LYS A 135 -11.04 17.47 6.39
C LYS A 135 -12.37 17.55 7.15
N GLY A 136 -12.45 16.85 8.27
CA GLY A 136 -13.63 16.86 9.14
C GLY A 136 -14.80 16.01 8.64
N LYS A 137 -14.72 15.44 7.44
CA LYS A 137 -15.78 14.60 6.88
C LYS A 137 -15.76 13.18 7.44
N ARG A 138 -14.58 12.69 7.82
CA ARG A 138 -14.36 11.32 8.29
C ARG A 138 -13.50 11.29 9.54
N SER A 139 -13.75 10.31 10.37
CA SER A 139 -12.84 9.93 11.45
C SER A 139 -11.55 9.31 10.88
N ARG A 140 -10.54 9.16 11.71
CA ARG A 140 -9.30 8.48 11.33
C ARG A 140 -9.54 7.02 10.91
N GLU A 141 -10.45 6.34 11.59
CA GLU A 141 -10.81 4.95 11.31
C GLU A 141 -11.48 4.82 9.94
N GLU A 142 -12.39 5.75 9.60
CA GLU A 142 -13.04 5.79 8.29
C GLU A 142 -12.06 6.13 7.17
N GLU A 143 -11.07 7.01 7.41
CA GLU A 143 -10.01 7.30 6.45
C GLU A 143 -9.09 6.09 6.24
N GLU A 144 -8.77 5.34 7.30
CA GLU A 144 -8.00 4.09 7.24
C GLU A 144 -8.74 2.99 6.45
N GLU A 145 -10.05 2.86 6.67
CA GLU A 145 -10.89 1.90 5.94
C GLU A 145 -10.98 2.24 4.45
N LEU A 146 -11.03 3.53 4.11
CA LEU A 146 -11.03 3.98 2.71
C LEU A 146 -9.73 3.57 1.99
N ILE A 147 -8.57 3.76 2.64
CA ILE A 147 -7.28 3.31 2.10
C ILE A 147 -7.31 1.80 1.87
N THR A 148 -7.79 1.06 2.86
CA THR A 148 -7.88 -0.39 2.82
C THR A 148 -8.76 -0.85 1.65
N CYS A 149 -9.93 -0.24 1.45
CA CYS A 149 -10.80 -0.53 0.31
C CYS A 149 -10.10 -0.30 -1.04
N LEU A 150 -9.40 0.83 -1.19
CA LEU A 150 -8.72 1.16 -2.44
C LEU A 150 -7.53 0.23 -2.73
N LEU A 151 -6.84 -0.25 -1.71
CA LEU A 151 -5.76 -1.23 -1.88
C LEU A 151 -6.27 -2.53 -2.51
N TYR A 152 -7.40 -3.04 -2.05
CA TYR A 152 -7.97 -4.27 -2.62
C TYR A 152 -8.48 -4.08 -4.04
N THR A 153 -9.04 -2.93 -4.37
CA THR A 153 -9.51 -2.64 -5.72
C THR A 153 -8.38 -2.39 -6.71
N SER A 154 -7.22 -1.91 -6.25
CA SER A 154 -6.04 -1.70 -7.10
C SER A 154 -5.27 -3.00 -7.38
N ASP A 155 -5.19 -3.92 -6.42
CA ASP A 155 -4.52 -5.21 -6.60
C ASP A 155 -5.33 -6.19 -7.47
N ALA A 156 -6.67 -6.13 -7.39
CA ALA A 156 -7.56 -6.97 -8.20
C ALA A 156 -7.68 -6.53 -9.65
N ALA A 157 -7.22 -5.33 -9.99
CA ALA A 157 -7.44 -4.72 -11.29
C ALA A 157 -6.51 -5.23 -12.40
N ASP A 158 -5.54 -6.11 -12.12
CA ASP A 158 -4.53 -6.48 -13.11
C ASP A 158 -4.96 -7.58 -14.07
N ASP A 159 -6.10 -8.26 -13.84
CA ASP A 159 -6.55 -9.34 -14.74
C ASP A 159 -7.90 -9.07 -15.45
N SER A 160 -8.66 -8.03 -15.09
CA SER A 160 -9.97 -7.78 -15.74
C SER A 160 -10.50 -6.35 -15.77
N LEU A 161 -9.86 -5.37 -15.15
CA LEU A 161 -10.33 -3.99 -15.18
C LEU A 161 -9.15 -3.03 -15.44
N ARG A 162 -9.04 -2.56 -16.68
CA ARG A 162 -8.34 -1.34 -17.05
C ARG A 162 -9.01 -0.15 -16.35
N VAL A 163 -8.81 0.01 -15.06
CA VAL A 163 -9.08 1.28 -14.40
C VAL A 163 -7.84 2.13 -14.62
N ASP A 164 -8.02 3.16 -15.41
CA ASP A 164 -7.03 4.21 -15.65
C ASP A 164 -6.77 4.94 -14.31
N LEU A 165 -5.82 4.44 -13.52
CA LEU A 165 -5.47 4.96 -12.19
C LEU A 165 -4.48 6.15 -12.29
N GLY A 166 -4.37 6.75 -13.47
CA GLY A 166 -3.56 7.94 -13.73
C GLY A 166 -4.29 9.23 -13.37
N GLY A 167 -4.61 9.50 -12.11
CA GLY A 167 -5.27 10.73 -11.73
C GLY A 167 -5.22 11.05 -10.24
N ARG A 168 -5.16 12.36 -9.93
CA ARG A 168 -5.34 12.88 -8.57
C ARG A 168 -6.84 12.87 -8.25
N ARG A 169 -7.25 12.15 -7.22
CA ARG A 169 -8.65 12.16 -6.75
C ARG A 169 -8.81 13.02 -5.50
N ILE A 170 -9.89 13.81 -5.48
CA ILE A 170 -10.38 14.51 -4.29
C ILE A 170 -11.67 13.80 -3.87
N ILE A 171 -11.70 13.27 -2.65
CA ILE A 171 -12.84 12.53 -2.10
C ILE A 171 -13.26 13.15 -0.77
#